data_bb50e6d6d670f8d84cbf10bd1a1f8249
#
_entry.id   bb50e6d6d670f8d84cbf10bd1a1f8249
#
_cell.length_a   1.000
_cell.length_b   1.000
_cell.length_c   1.000
_cell.angle_alpha   90.00
_cell.angle_beta   90.00
_cell.angle_gamma   90.00
#
_symmetry.space_group_name_H-M   'P 1'
#
loop_
_entity.id
_entity.type
_entity.pdbx_description
1 polymer ?
#
loop_
_entity_poly.entity_id
_entity_poly.type
_entity_poly.pdbx_seq_one_letter_code
_entity_poly.pdbx_strand_id
1 'polypeptide(L)' 'MSELDHLLHNNNKWTANMEVSHPGFFQELVSQQRPKYLWIGCSDSRVPANEIIGLPPGEVF' A
#
# COMPACT_ATOMS: atom_id res chain seq x y z
N MET A 1 13.29 -17.17 -15.85
CA MET A 1 12.27 -16.77 -14.89
C MET A 1 12.87 -15.94 -13.79
N SER A 2 12.35 -14.75 -13.59
CA SER A 2 12.85 -13.84 -12.57
C SER A 2 12.22 -14.14 -11.22
N GLU A 3 12.98 -13.94 -10.15
CA GLU A 3 12.43 -14.00 -8.78
C GLU A 3 11.38 -12.93 -8.55
N LEU A 4 11.33 -11.91 -9.42
CA LEU A 4 10.36 -10.81 -9.31
C LEU A 4 9.00 -11.15 -9.91
N ASP A 5 8.89 -12.20 -10.73
CA ASP A 5 7.64 -12.53 -11.42
C ASP A 5 6.48 -12.75 -10.45
N HIS A 6 6.72 -13.47 -9.37
CA HIS A 6 5.66 -13.72 -8.39
C HIS A 6 5.27 -12.45 -7.63
N LEU A 7 6.20 -11.51 -7.45
CA LEU A 7 5.90 -10.22 -6.82
C LEU A 7 5.03 -9.36 -7.74
N LEU A 8 5.31 -9.36 -9.03
CA LEU A 8 4.50 -8.64 -10.01
C LEU A 8 3.11 -9.26 -10.10
N HIS A 9 3.01 -10.58 -10.05
CA HIS A 9 1.75 -11.27 -10.02
C HIS A 9 0.95 -10.89 -8.77
N ASN A 10 1.58 -10.89 -7.60
CA ASN A 10 0.95 -10.50 -6.35
C ASN A 10 0.46 -9.06 -6.40
N ASN A 11 1.23 -8.17 -7.01
CA ASN A 11 0.86 -6.77 -7.15
C ASN A 11 -0.38 -6.62 -8.05
N ASN A 12 -0.41 -7.35 -9.18
CA ASN A 12 -1.56 -7.31 -10.08
C ASN A 12 -2.82 -7.82 -9.37
N LYS A 13 -2.69 -8.87 -8.59
CA LYS A 13 -3.78 -9.44 -7.81
C LYS A 13 -4.27 -8.46 -6.74
N TRP A 14 -3.36 -7.85 -6.03
CA TRP A 14 -3.68 -6.84 -5.01
C TRP A 14 -4.39 -5.65 -5.64
N THR A 15 -3.90 -5.16 -6.78
CA THR A 15 -4.50 -4.03 -7.50
C THR A 15 -5.94 -4.33 -7.89
N ALA A 16 -6.19 -5.52 -8.46
CA ALA A 16 -7.53 -5.93 -8.84
C ALA A 16 -8.45 -6.02 -7.63
N ASN A 17 -7.97 -6.58 -6.53
CA ASN A 17 -8.75 -6.70 -5.29
C ASN A 17 -9.08 -5.32 -4.71
N MET A 18 -8.15 -4.37 -4.76
CA MET A 18 -8.39 -3.01 -4.28
C MET A 18 -9.46 -2.30 -5.09
N GLU A 19 -9.46 -2.48 -6.41
CA GLU A 19 -10.49 -1.88 -7.26
C GLU A 19 -11.89 -2.45 -6.99
N VAL A 20 -11.97 -3.72 -6.63
CA VAL A 20 -13.25 -4.36 -6.28
C VAL A 20 -13.73 -3.90 -4.91
N SER A 21 -12.86 -3.90 -3.89
CA SER A 21 -13.23 -3.57 -2.52
C SER A 21 -13.32 -2.06 -2.25
N HIS A 22 -12.61 -1.26 -3.03
CA HIS A 22 -12.58 0.19 -2.86
C HIS A 22 -12.45 0.86 -4.24
N PRO A 23 -13.53 0.94 -5.03
CA PRO A 23 -13.49 1.55 -6.35
C PRO A 23 -12.96 2.98 -6.30
N GLY A 24 -12.05 3.31 -7.20
CA GLY A 24 -11.43 4.63 -7.26
C GLY A 24 -10.27 4.84 -6.28
N PHE A 25 -9.83 3.80 -5.59
CA PHE A 25 -8.76 3.90 -4.60
C PHE A 25 -7.50 4.57 -5.15
N PHE A 26 -6.99 4.10 -6.29
CA PHE A 26 -5.77 4.64 -6.87
C PHE A 26 -5.96 6.06 -7.39
N GLN A 27 -7.14 6.36 -7.90
CA GLN A 27 -7.46 7.69 -8.38
C GLN A 27 -7.45 8.71 -7.24
N GLU A 28 -7.95 8.34 -6.09
CA GLU A 28 -7.89 9.17 -4.88
C GLU A 28 -6.46 9.43 -4.45
N LEU A 29 -5.59 8.42 -4.48
CA LEU A 29 -4.19 8.57 -4.10
C LEU A 29 -3.44 9.50 -5.05
N VAL A 30 -3.78 9.48 -6.34
CA VAL A 30 -3.17 10.36 -7.34
C VAL A 30 -3.58 11.80 -7.13
N SER A 31 -4.85 12.05 -6.81
CA SER A 31 -5.40 13.39 -6.75
C SER A 31 -5.06 14.15 -5.48
N GLN A 32 -4.77 13.48 -4.37
CA GLN A 32 -4.41 14.18 -3.14
C GLN A 32 -3.63 13.29 -2.17
N GLN A 33 -2.85 13.96 -1.33
CA GLN A 33 -2.13 13.35 -0.24
C GLN A 33 -2.55 14.06 1.05
N ARG A 34 -3.34 13.36 1.88
CA ARG A 34 -3.85 13.91 3.16
C ARG A 34 -3.77 12.85 4.25
N PRO A 35 -2.56 12.40 4.61
CA PRO A 35 -2.42 11.41 5.66
C PRO A 35 -2.80 12.01 7.02
N LYS A 36 -3.54 11.25 7.82
CA LYS A 36 -3.97 11.68 9.15
C LYS A 36 -2.90 11.43 10.21
N TYR A 37 -1.95 10.58 9.93
CA TYR A 37 -0.97 10.12 10.91
C TYR A 37 0.43 10.29 10.38
N LEU A 38 1.37 10.59 11.27
CA LEU A 38 2.78 10.61 10.98
C LEU A 38 3.45 9.45 11.69
N TRP A 39 4.15 8.60 10.92
CA TRP A 39 4.93 7.52 11.47
C TRP A 39 6.41 7.86 11.37
N ILE A 40 7.11 7.82 12.49
CA ILE A 40 8.57 7.97 12.54
C ILE A 40 9.11 6.64 13.05
N GLY A 41 9.81 5.93 12.19
CA GLY A 41 10.25 4.60 12.54
C GLY A 41 11.49 4.16 11.78
N CYS A 42 11.81 2.89 11.95
CA CYS A 42 12.97 2.28 11.33
C CYS A 42 12.66 1.81 9.91
N SER A 43 13.66 1.87 9.03
CA SER A 43 13.54 1.32 7.67
C SER A 43 13.83 -0.18 7.60
N ASP A 44 14.02 -0.83 8.76
CA ASP A 44 14.25 -2.26 8.84
C ASP A 44 13.06 -3.00 8.22
N SER A 45 13.34 -3.97 7.34
CA SER A 45 12.29 -4.72 6.64
C SER A 45 11.40 -5.56 7.57
N ARG A 46 11.81 -5.75 8.81
CA ARG A 46 11.03 -6.46 9.82
C ARG A 46 9.98 -5.59 10.49
N VAL A 47 9.93 -4.29 10.15
CA VAL A 47 9.02 -3.32 10.79
C VAL A 47 8.23 -2.56 9.71
N PRO A 48 7.30 -3.22 9.01
CA PRO A 48 6.48 -2.55 8.00
C PRO A 48 5.33 -1.79 8.66
N ALA A 49 5.42 -0.45 8.65
CA ALA A 49 4.53 0.42 9.39
C ALA A 49 3.04 0.20 9.09
N ASN A 50 2.64 0.26 7.83
CA ASN A 50 1.22 0.13 7.46
C ASN A 50 0.64 -1.23 7.85
N GLU A 51 1.44 -2.29 7.72
CA GLU A 51 1.01 -3.62 8.09
C GLU A 51 0.84 -3.76 9.61
N ILE A 52 1.78 -3.20 10.38
CA ILE A 52 1.76 -3.28 11.84
C ILE A 52 0.54 -2.58 12.41
N ILE A 53 0.19 -1.42 11.89
CA ILE A 53 -0.93 -0.62 12.41
C ILE A 53 -2.24 -0.86 11.65
N GLY A 54 -2.21 -1.66 10.60
CA GLY A 54 -3.42 -2.06 9.87
C GLY A 54 -4.10 -0.95 9.09
N LEU A 55 -3.35 0.03 8.59
CA LEU A 55 -3.91 1.12 7.79
C LEU A 55 -3.55 0.96 6.31
N PRO A 56 -4.47 1.36 5.41
CA PRO A 56 -4.19 1.33 3.98
C PRO A 56 -3.22 2.43 3.56
N PRO A 57 -2.66 2.33 2.34
CA PRO A 57 -1.83 3.40 1.78
C PRO A 57 -2.56 4.75 1.80
N GLY A 58 -1.81 5.81 2.05
CA GLY A 58 -2.34 7.17 2.03
C GLY A 58 -2.77 7.72 3.38
N GLU A 59 -2.89 6.86 4.41
CA GLU A 59 -3.35 7.27 5.74
C GLU A 59 -2.21 7.67 6.66
N VAL A 60 -0.99 7.21 6.38
CA VAL A 60 0.19 7.44 7.21
C VAL A 60 1.29 8.07 6.36
N PHE A 61 1.86 9.11 6.88
CA PHE A 61 3.03 9.75 6.29
C PHE A 61 4.30 9.17 6.88
#